data_213799ccb7ce825cd10188508a2a736e
#
_entry.id   213799ccb7ce825cd10188508a2a736e
#
_cell.length_a   1.000
_cell.length_b   1.000
_cell.length_c   1.000
_cell.angle_alpha   90.00
_cell.angle_beta   90.00
_cell.angle_gamma   90.00
#
_symmetry.space_group_name_H-M   'P 1'
#
loop_
_entity.id
_entity.type
_entity.pdbx_description
1 polymer ?
#
loop_
_entity_poly.entity_id
_entity_poly.type
_entity_poly.pdbx_seq_one_letter_code
_entity_poly.pdbx_strand_id
1 'polypeptide(L)'
;MTDANTLKRNTAWLSIMSNTLLVILKLAVGLYVGAVSLVSEALHSGVDLIAAFIAFWAVRKAVVPPDKEHDYGHGKFENLSSAVEALLIVATAIFIIYEAIHKFNTSLDPEFLQYGIYIMFISIVVNIIVSRRLIAVAKKTDSQALEADGLHLQADVWTSVGVLLGLVGMKVFGFLWLDPVIAIIVALIIFRAGYKMVVDSARELTDSSLSQEDEAIIGEIILSHKGLKGYHHLRTRKSGSDRLLDVHVTFDKDMHLEEVHNICDDIECKIRNRFGGFDITIHPEPVDENGSVIKKNYVEAVR
;
A
#
# COMPACT_ATOMS: atom_id res chain seq x y z
N MET A 1 -9.01 -12.06 -14.28
CA MET A 1 -8.53 -12.19 -12.89
C MET A 1 -7.21 -12.94 -12.76
N THR A 2 -7.00 -14.05 -13.46
CA THR A 2 -5.74 -14.84 -13.40
C THR A 2 -4.48 -14.06 -13.76
N ASP A 3 -4.52 -13.17 -14.74
CA ASP A 3 -3.34 -12.39 -15.20
C ASP A 3 -2.88 -11.33 -14.17
N ALA A 4 -3.81 -10.64 -13.51
CA ALA A 4 -3.48 -9.61 -12.51
C ALA A 4 -2.80 -10.23 -11.27
N ASN A 5 -3.33 -11.35 -10.77
CA ASN A 5 -2.79 -12.06 -9.61
C ASN A 5 -1.40 -12.66 -9.91
N THR A 6 -1.21 -13.17 -11.13
CA THR A 6 0.09 -13.66 -11.58
C THR A 6 1.09 -12.52 -11.68
N LEU A 7 0.66 -11.36 -12.18
CA LEU A 7 1.49 -10.17 -12.29
C LEU A 7 1.91 -9.64 -10.91
N LYS A 8 0.99 -9.56 -9.95
CA LYS A 8 1.29 -9.19 -8.55
C LYS A 8 2.36 -10.11 -7.97
N ARG A 9 2.11 -11.43 -8.00
CA ARG A 9 3.01 -12.44 -7.44
C ARG A 9 4.41 -12.40 -8.06
N ASN A 10 4.49 -12.30 -9.39
CA ASN A 10 5.78 -12.26 -10.08
C ASN A 10 6.56 -10.98 -9.76
N THR A 11 5.84 -9.87 -9.54
CA THR A 11 6.48 -8.59 -9.18
C THR A 11 6.96 -8.58 -7.74
N ALA A 12 6.19 -9.13 -6.80
CA ALA A 12 6.65 -9.33 -5.42
C ALA A 12 7.86 -10.30 -5.36
N TRP A 13 7.86 -11.36 -6.18
CA TRP A 13 9.02 -12.26 -6.28
C TRP A 13 10.27 -11.56 -6.82
N LEU A 14 10.11 -10.61 -7.75
CA LEU A 14 11.23 -9.80 -8.26
C LEU A 14 11.87 -8.98 -7.14
N SER A 15 11.08 -8.41 -6.22
CA SER A 15 11.58 -7.68 -5.05
C SER A 15 12.44 -8.59 -4.15
N ILE A 16 11.94 -9.77 -3.81
CA ILE A 16 12.70 -10.75 -3.02
C ILE A 16 14.03 -11.10 -3.68
N MET A 17 14.01 -11.40 -4.99
CA MET A 17 15.24 -11.78 -5.71
C MET A 17 16.25 -10.65 -5.75
N SER A 18 15.80 -9.42 -6.00
CA SER A 18 16.69 -8.25 -6.03
C SER A 18 17.31 -7.96 -4.67
N ASN A 19 16.50 -7.97 -3.60
CA ASN A 19 16.97 -7.76 -2.23
C ASN A 19 17.92 -8.86 -1.80
N THR A 20 17.61 -10.13 -2.10
CA THR A 20 18.51 -11.26 -1.82
C THR A 20 19.86 -11.09 -2.51
N LEU A 21 19.86 -10.69 -3.79
CA LEU A 21 21.09 -10.45 -4.55
C LEU A 21 21.92 -9.31 -3.93
N LEU A 22 21.26 -8.21 -3.54
CA LEU A 22 21.94 -7.07 -2.90
C LEU A 22 22.53 -7.43 -1.54
N VAL A 23 21.80 -8.20 -0.71
CA VAL A 23 22.29 -8.69 0.59
C VAL A 23 23.54 -9.55 0.41
N ILE A 24 23.49 -10.52 -0.51
CA ILE A 24 24.63 -11.41 -0.79
C ILE A 24 25.82 -10.60 -1.30
N LEU A 25 25.60 -9.67 -2.23
CA LEU A 25 26.66 -8.83 -2.79
C LEU A 25 27.32 -7.95 -1.72
N LYS A 26 26.51 -7.26 -0.91
CA LYS A 26 27.02 -6.41 0.18
C LYS A 26 27.79 -7.22 1.22
N LEU A 27 27.26 -8.37 1.61
CA LEU A 27 27.90 -9.25 2.59
C LEU A 27 29.22 -9.84 2.06
N ALA A 28 29.23 -10.33 0.82
CA ALA A 28 30.43 -10.90 0.21
C ALA A 28 31.57 -9.88 0.11
N VAL A 29 31.27 -8.67 -0.36
CA VAL A 29 32.27 -7.60 -0.47
C VAL A 29 32.67 -7.09 0.92
N GLY A 30 31.73 -6.93 1.85
CA GLY A 30 32.01 -6.50 3.22
C GLY A 30 32.97 -7.44 3.95
N LEU A 31 32.75 -8.76 3.81
CA LEU A 31 33.63 -9.78 4.39
C LEU A 31 35.00 -9.85 3.66
N TYR A 32 35.03 -9.72 2.34
CA TYR A 32 36.25 -9.75 1.57
C TYR A 32 37.18 -8.57 1.89
N VAL A 33 36.62 -7.38 2.04
CA VAL A 33 37.35 -6.14 2.32
C VAL A 33 37.63 -5.99 3.83
N GLY A 34 36.93 -6.75 4.69
CA GLY A 34 36.97 -6.60 6.14
C GLY A 34 36.30 -5.32 6.65
N ALA A 35 35.39 -4.72 5.87
CA ALA A 35 34.73 -3.47 6.19
C ALA A 35 33.47 -3.71 7.03
N VAL A 36 33.52 -3.39 8.31
CA VAL A 36 32.39 -3.53 9.25
C VAL A 36 31.18 -2.72 8.79
N SER A 37 31.39 -1.55 8.20
CA SER A 37 30.31 -0.70 7.66
C SER A 37 29.53 -1.38 6.54
N LEU A 38 30.19 -2.11 5.62
CA LEU A 38 29.52 -2.87 4.56
C LEU A 38 28.76 -4.09 5.08
N VAL A 39 29.28 -4.74 6.13
CA VAL A 39 28.57 -5.83 6.81
C VAL A 39 27.34 -5.30 7.53
N SER A 40 27.43 -4.15 8.19
CA SER A 40 26.26 -3.48 8.81
C SER A 40 25.21 -3.10 7.77
N GLU A 41 25.62 -2.59 6.60
CA GLU A 41 24.74 -2.28 5.48
C GLU A 41 24.08 -3.55 4.90
N ALA A 42 24.80 -4.68 4.85
CA ALA A 42 24.23 -5.97 4.46
C ALA A 42 23.18 -6.47 5.45
N LEU A 43 23.40 -6.26 6.76
CA LEU A 43 22.42 -6.61 7.79
C LEU A 43 21.15 -5.74 7.69
N HIS A 44 21.30 -4.44 7.41
CA HIS A 44 20.16 -3.54 7.14
C HIS A 44 19.34 -4.04 5.94
N SER A 45 20.01 -4.32 4.82
CA SER A 45 19.33 -4.91 3.64
C SER A 45 18.72 -6.30 3.91
N GLY A 46 19.18 -7.01 4.94
CA GLY A 46 18.54 -8.24 5.44
C GLY A 46 17.17 -7.98 6.07
N VAL A 47 16.99 -6.84 6.74
CA VAL A 47 15.67 -6.41 7.26
C VAL A 47 14.73 -6.08 6.10
N ASP A 48 15.22 -5.40 5.06
CA ASP A 48 14.45 -5.08 3.85
C ASP A 48 13.99 -6.35 3.13
N LEU A 49 14.83 -7.38 3.13
CA LEU A 49 14.47 -8.70 2.59
C LEU A 49 13.31 -9.34 3.38
N ILE A 50 13.27 -9.18 4.71
CA ILE A 50 12.17 -9.65 5.54
C ILE A 50 10.88 -8.91 5.17
N ALA A 51 10.93 -7.59 4.99
CA ALA A 51 9.80 -6.79 4.54
C ALA A 51 9.26 -7.28 3.18
N ALA A 52 10.14 -7.50 2.21
CA ALA A 52 9.77 -8.05 0.90
C ALA A 52 9.11 -9.45 0.99
N PHE A 53 9.55 -10.30 1.93
CA PHE A 53 8.90 -11.59 2.21
C PHE A 53 7.49 -11.42 2.79
N ILE A 54 7.29 -10.45 3.69
CA ILE A 54 5.98 -10.14 4.25
C ILE A 54 5.03 -9.69 3.14
N ALA A 55 5.48 -8.76 2.27
CA ALA A 55 4.70 -8.30 1.11
C ALA A 55 4.33 -9.45 0.16
N PHE A 56 5.30 -10.27 -0.20
CA PHE A 56 5.06 -11.45 -1.05
C PHE A 56 4.03 -12.41 -0.45
N TRP A 57 4.18 -12.72 0.83
CA TRP A 57 3.25 -13.61 1.53
C TRP A 57 1.84 -13.00 1.59
N ALA A 58 1.74 -11.71 1.89
CA ALA A 58 0.47 -11.00 1.94
C ALA A 58 -0.24 -11.00 0.57
N VAL A 59 0.48 -10.64 -0.50
CA VAL A 59 -0.05 -10.68 -1.88
C VAL A 59 -0.53 -12.10 -2.24
N ARG A 60 0.23 -13.14 -1.84
CA ARG A 60 -0.15 -14.53 -2.10
C ARG A 60 -1.37 -14.96 -1.28
N LYS A 61 -1.47 -14.50 -0.03
CA LYS A 61 -2.59 -14.83 0.84
C LYS A 61 -3.86 -14.08 0.44
N ALA A 62 -3.74 -12.82 0.04
CA ALA A 62 -4.86 -11.97 -0.32
C ALA A 62 -5.70 -12.49 -1.50
N VAL A 63 -5.09 -13.25 -2.42
CA VAL A 63 -5.80 -13.84 -3.56
C VAL A 63 -6.54 -15.15 -3.23
N VAL A 64 -6.42 -15.66 -2.01
CA VAL A 64 -7.17 -16.83 -1.56
C VAL A 64 -8.65 -16.46 -1.43
N PRO A 65 -9.57 -17.21 -2.05
CA PRO A 65 -11.00 -16.93 -1.98
C PRO A 65 -11.53 -17.07 -0.54
N PRO A 66 -12.75 -16.57 -0.28
CA PRO A 66 -13.44 -16.77 1.00
C PRO A 66 -13.41 -18.22 1.47
N ASP A 67 -13.20 -18.41 2.76
CA ASP A 67 -13.21 -19.70 3.44
C ASP A 67 -14.05 -19.63 4.73
N LYS A 68 -14.08 -20.69 5.53
CA LYS A 68 -14.89 -20.77 6.76
C LYS A 68 -14.44 -19.81 7.87
N GLU A 69 -13.20 -19.30 7.80
CA GLU A 69 -12.64 -18.38 8.80
C GLU A 69 -12.71 -16.94 8.32
N HIS A 70 -12.73 -16.74 6.99
CA HIS A 70 -12.72 -15.43 6.36
C HIS A 70 -13.79 -15.35 5.26
N ASP A 71 -15.04 -15.15 5.64
CA ASP A 71 -16.20 -15.11 4.74
C ASP A 71 -16.09 -14.02 3.65
N TYR A 72 -15.40 -12.91 3.93
CA TYR A 72 -15.13 -11.82 2.97
C TYR A 72 -13.78 -11.96 2.24
N GLY A 73 -13.14 -13.14 2.30
CA GLY A 73 -11.85 -13.40 1.69
C GLY A 73 -10.67 -12.84 2.49
N HIS A 74 -9.51 -12.84 1.85
CA HIS A 74 -8.23 -12.56 2.52
C HIS A 74 -7.60 -11.21 2.10
N GLY A 75 -8.33 -10.34 1.42
CA GLY A 75 -7.83 -9.09 0.88
C GLY A 75 -7.10 -8.21 1.91
N LYS A 76 -7.60 -8.17 3.16
CA LYS A 76 -7.01 -7.35 4.24
C LYS A 76 -5.59 -7.75 4.65
N PHE A 77 -5.08 -8.90 4.23
CA PHE A 77 -3.66 -9.24 4.43
C PHE A 77 -2.74 -8.29 3.67
N GLU A 78 -3.14 -7.75 2.51
CA GLU A 78 -2.37 -6.69 1.83
C GLU A 78 -2.33 -5.41 2.67
N ASN A 79 -3.46 -5.00 3.26
CA ASN A 79 -3.52 -3.80 4.10
C ASN A 79 -2.66 -3.95 5.38
N LEU A 80 -2.67 -5.15 5.97
CA LEU A 80 -1.84 -5.45 7.15
C LEU A 80 -0.35 -5.39 6.82
N SER A 81 0.06 -5.99 5.70
CA SER A 81 1.45 -5.93 5.23
C SER A 81 1.88 -4.49 4.98
N SER A 82 1.06 -3.70 4.28
CA SER A 82 1.32 -2.29 4.03
C SER A 82 1.48 -1.48 5.33
N ALA A 83 0.67 -1.76 6.35
CA ALA A 83 0.80 -1.12 7.66
C ALA A 83 2.14 -1.46 8.33
N VAL A 84 2.57 -2.72 8.27
CA VAL A 84 3.87 -3.16 8.83
C VAL A 84 5.02 -2.46 8.10
N GLU A 85 5.00 -2.43 6.78
CA GLU A 85 6.05 -1.76 6.00
C GLU A 85 6.09 -0.25 6.24
N ALA A 86 4.91 0.40 6.35
CA ALA A 86 4.82 1.80 6.69
C ALA A 86 5.47 2.12 8.04
N LEU A 87 5.26 1.26 9.05
CA LEU A 87 5.90 1.39 10.36
C LEU A 87 7.42 1.18 10.28
N LEU A 88 7.90 0.25 9.46
CA LEU A 88 9.33 0.06 9.22
C LEU A 88 9.96 1.30 8.57
N ILE A 89 9.32 1.91 7.58
CA ILE A 89 9.78 3.16 6.95
C ILE A 89 9.88 4.29 7.99
N VAL A 90 8.86 4.45 8.83
CA VAL A 90 8.86 5.46 9.90
C VAL A 90 9.97 5.20 10.92
N ALA A 91 10.16 3.94 11.34
CA ALA A 91 11.21 3.55 12.27
C ALA A 91 12.61 3.82 11.67
N THR A 92 12.83 3.50 10.41
CA THR A 92 14.07 3.79 9.68
C THR A 92 14.35 5.29 9.63
N ALA A 93 13.35 6.11 9.30
CA ALA A 93 13.51 7.57 9.29
C ALA A 93 13.90 8.13 10.66
N ILE A 94 13.28 7.65 11.74
CA ILE A 94 13.63 8.04 13.12
C ILE A 94 15.07 7.60 13.46
N PHE A 95 15.44 6.37 13.07
CA PHE A 95 16.79 5.85 13.29
C PHE A 95 17.86 6.69 12.57
N ILE A 96 17.60 7.09 11.31
CA ILE A 96 18.52 7.97 10.55
C ILE A 96 18.69 9.32 11.25
N ILE A 97 17.61 9.93 11.76
CA ILE A 97 17.70 11.19 12.52
C ILE A 97 18.55 11.01 13.78
N TYR A 98 18.30 9.92 14.52
CA TYR A 98 19.06 9.59 15.73
C TYR A 98 20.55 9.44 15.41
N GLU A 99 20.89 8.66 14.39
CA GLU A 99 22.27 8.44 13.96
C GLU A 99 22.95 9.73 13.47
N ALA A 100 22.26 10.53 12.67
CA ALA A 100 22.74 11.83 12.18
C ALA A 100 23.10 12.78 13.32
N ILE A 101 22.26 12.84 14.38
CA ILE A 101 22.55 13.67 15.56
C ILE A 101 23.81 13.19 16.30
N HIS A 102 24.03 11.89 16.39
CA HIS A 102 25.20 11.33 17.09
C HIS A 102 26.49 11.40 16.27
N LYS A 103 26.39 11.39 14.95
CA LYS A 103 27.56 11.49 14.04
C LYS A 103 28.18 12.88 13.87
N PHE A 104 27.62 13.92 14.48
CA PHE A 104 28.19 15.28 14.39
C PHE A 104 29.65 15.37 14.83
N ASN A 105 30.20 14.37 15.54
CA ASN A 105 31.55 14.39 16.12
C ASN A 105 32.46 13.21 15.67
N THR A 106 32.09 12.40 14.70
CA THR A 106 32.90 11.24 14.28
C THR A 106 33.53 11.44 12.90
N SER A 107 34.82 11.19 12.77
CA SER A 107 35.57 11.20 11.50
C SER A 107 35.42 9.85 10.80
N LEU A 108 35.14 9.87 9.49
CA LEU A 108 35.09 8.69 8.63
C LEU A 108 36.46 8.25 8.18
N ASP A 109 36.73 6.93 8.14
CA ASP A 109 37.97 6.33 7.65
C ASP A 109 37.96 6.29 6.11
N PRO A 110 38.94 6.90 5.40
CA PRO A 110 38.90 7.14 3.94
C PRO A 110 39.12 5.91 3.07
N GLU A 111 39.77 4.84 3.58
CA GLU A 111 40.26 3.74 2.72
C GLU A 111 39.14 2.81 2.20
N PHE A 112 38.01 2.74 2.89
CA PHE A 112 36.88 1.86 2.52
C PHE A 112 35.82 2.55 1.64
N LEU A 113 36.00 3.84 1.37
CA LEU A 113 35.02 4.69 0.70
C LEU A 113 34.73 4.24 -0.75
N GLN A 114 35.70 3.76 -1.48
CA GLN A 114 35.56 3.41 -2.90
C GLN A 114 34.65 2.19 -3.12
N TYR A 115 34.90 1.11 -2.37
CA TYR A 115 34.07 -0.11 -2.51
C TYR A 115 32.62 0.14 -2.05
N GLY A 116 32.45 0.90 -0.97
CA GLY A 116 31.13 1.34 -0.50
C GLY A 116 30.37 2.13 -1.56
N ILE A 117 31.02 3.11 -2.21
CA ILE A 117 30.42 3.92 -3.28
C ILE A 117 29.94 3.07 -4.45
N TYR A 118 30.74 2.10 -4.93
CA TYR A 118 30.34 1.22 -6.03
C TYR A 118 29.11 0.38 -5.67
N ILE A 119 29.09 -0.21 -4.48
CA ILE A 119 27.96 -1.03 -4.03
C ILE A 119 26.71 -0.19 -3.82
N MET A 120 26.84 1.00 -3.21
CA MET A 120 25.72 1.94 -3.06
C MET A 120 25.15 2.35 -4.42
N PHE A 121 26.01 2.63 -5.40
CA PHE A 121 25.57 2.97 -6.76
C PHE A 121 24.79 1.82 -7.41
N ILE A 122 25.30 0.57 -7.30
CA ILE A 122 24.60 -0.62 -7.82
C ILE A 122 23.26 -0.77 -7.11
N SER A 123 23.22 -0.64 -5.78
CA SER A 123 21.98 -0.74 -4.99
C SER A 123 20.96 0.32 -5.40
N ILE A 124 21.39 1.57 -5.58
CA ILE A 124 20.52 2.67 -6.05
C ILE A 124 19.90 2.32 -7.40
N VAL A 125 20.69 1.87 -8.37
CA VAL A 125 20.21 1.53 -9.72
C VAL A 125 19.20 0.38 -9.66
N VAL A 126 19.53 -0.70 -8.95
CA VAL A 126 18.64 -1.86 -8.79
C VAL A 126 17.34 -1.43 -8.10
N ASN A 127 17.42 -0.72 -6.98
CA ASN A 127 16.24 -0.28 -6.22
C ASN A 127 15.36 0.68 -7.03
N ILE A 128 15.93 1.58 -7.85
CA ILE A 128 15.15 2.43 -8.76
C ILE A 128 14.36 1.60 -9.78
N ILE A 129 14.98 0.60 -10.38
CA ILE A 129 14.33 -0.25 -11.39
C ILE A 129 13.21 -1.06 -10.75
N VAL A 130 13.49 -1.71 -9.63
CA VAL A 130 12.53 -2.59 -8.95
C VAL A 130 11.39 -1.79 -8.35
N SER A 131 11.65 -0.68 -7.63
CA SER A 131 10.61 0.16 -7.03
C SER A 131 9.66 0.74 -8.07
N ARG A 132 10.18 1.23 -9.20
CA ARG A 132 9.34 1.70 -10.32
C ARG A 132 8.44 0.59 -10.87
N ARG A 133 8.97 -0.63 -10.97
CA ARG A 133 8.17 -1.78 -11.42
C ARG A 133 7.08 -2.15 -10.40
N LEU A 134 7.42 -2.19 -9.12
CA LEU A 134 6.48 -2.46 -8.02
C LEU A 134 5.33 -1.44 -8.04
N ILE A 135 5.64 -0.15 -8.02
CA ILE A 135 4.62 0.93 -8.02
C ILE A 135 3.77 0.90 -9.29
N ALA A 136 4.37 0.64 -10.47
CA ALA A 136 3.61 0.56 -11.71
C ALA A 136 2.61 -0.61 -11.72
N VAL A 137 2.99 -1.75 -11.14
CA VAL A 137 2.10 -2.90 -11.01
C VAL A 137 1.07 -2.68 -9.90
N ALA A 138 1.48 -2.12 -8.76
CA ALA A 138 0.59 -1.75 -7.66
C ALA A 138 -0.58 -0.89 -8.14
N LYS A 139 -0.29 0.17 -8.90
CA LYS A 139 -1.33 1.05 -9.49
C LYS A 139 -2.25 0.35 -10.49
N LYS A 140 -1.74 -0.65 -11.23
CA LYS A 140 -2.56 -1.42 -12.19
C LYS A 140 -3.47 -2.45 -11.52
N THR A 141 -3.06 -2.94 -10.38
CA THR A 141 -3.72 -4.05 -9.67
C THR A 141 -4.36 -3.63 -8.37
N ASP A 142 -4.28 -2.33 -8.03
CA ASP A 142 -4.75 -1.73 -6.77
C ASP A 142 -4.22 -2.48 -5.52
N SER A 143 -2.93 -2.89 -5.59
CA SER A 143 -2.27 -3.67 -4.53
C SER A 143 -1.51 -2.77 -3.58
N GLN A 144 -2.01 -2.63 -2.36
CA GLN A 144 -1.41 -1.81 -1.33
C GLN A 144 -0.07 -2.38 -0.83
N ALA A 145 0.06 -3.72 -0.76
CA ALA A 145 1.30 -4.37 -0.37
C ALA A 145 2.45 -4.10 -1.36
N LEU A 146 2.17 -4.15 -2.69
CA LEU A 146 3.19 -3.83 -3.70
C LEU A 146 3.54 -2.33 -3.72
N GLU A 147 2.58 -1.46 -3.41
CA GLU A 147 2.84 -0.02 -3.30
C GLU A 147 3.76 0.25 -2.11
N ALA A 148 3.49 -0.39 -0.97
CA ALA A 148 4.29 -0.27 0.24
C ALA A 148 5.73 -0.74 0.02
N ASP A 149 5.94 -1.94 -0.53
CA ASP A 149 7.26 -2.47 -0.87
C ASP A 149 8.01 -1.55 -1.87
N GLY A 150 7.29 -1.02 -2.87
CA GLY A 150 7.85 -0.05 -3.81
C GLY A 150 8.28 1.27 -3.16
N LEU A 151 7.51 1.80 -2.22
CA LEU A 151 7.83 3.02 -1.47
C LEU A 151 8.98 2.79 -0.47
N HIS A 152 9.06 1.61 0.13
CA HIS A 152 10.18 1.20 0.98
C HIS A 152 11.50 1.24 0.19
N LEU A 153 11.56 0.60 -0.97
CA LEU A 153 12.74 0.65 -1.85
C LEU A 153 13.07 2.08 -2.35
N GLN A 154 12.05 2.95 -2.53
CA GLN A 154 12.32 4.36 -2.82
C GLN A 154 12.95 5.09 -1.64
N ALA A 155 12.54 4.80 -0.41
CA ALA A 155 13.16 5.37 0.78
C ALA A 155 14.64 5.01 0.83
N ASP A 156 15.00 3.76 0.54
CA ASP A 156 16.40 3.30 0.49
C ASP A 156 17.23 4.00 -0.60
N VAL A 157 16.61 4.29 -1.75
CA VAL A 157 17.25 5.12 -2.79
C VAL A 157 17.54 6.52 -2.26
N TRP A 158 16.56 7.17 -1.62
CA TRP A 158 16.74 8.53 -1.09
C TRP A 158 17.78 8.59 0.02
N THR A 159 17.82 7.60 0.92
CA THR A 159 18.87 7.51 1.95
C THR A 159 20.25 7.36 1.33
N SER A 160 20.39 6.43 0.38
CA SER A 160 21.67 6.18 -0.32
C SER A 160 22.14 7.41 -1.11
N VAL A 161 21.25 8.10 -1.81
CA VAL A 161 21.55 9.36 -2.53
C VAL A 161 21.94 10.47 -1.53
N GLY A 162 21.21 10.58 -0.42
CA GLY A 162 21.51 11.55 0.64
C GLY A 162 22.92 11.37 1.21
N VAL A 163 23.28 10.14 1.58
CA VAL A 163 24.63 9.80 2.06
C VAL A 163 25.68 10.12 1.01
N LEU A 164 25.45 9.74 -0.24
CA LEU A 164 26.40 10.03 -1.34
C LEU A 164 26.63 11.54 -1.52
N LEU A 165 25.56 12.33 -1.49
CA LEU A 165 25.62 13.81 -1.59
C LEU A 165 26.32 14.42 -0.36
N GLY A 166 26.07 13.87 0.84
CA GLY A 166 26.78 14.29 2.06
C GLY A 166 28.28 14.06 1.97
N LEU A 167 28.70 12.87 1.54
CA LEU A 167 30.11 12.51 1.36
C LEU A 167 30.82 13.36 0.29
N VAL A 168 30.16 13.57 -0.85
CA VAL A 168 30.70 14.44 -1.91
C VAL A 168 30.79 15.89 -1.43
N GLY A 169 29.76 16.37 -0.73
CA GLY A 169 29.74 17.72 -0.18
C GLY A 169 30.84 17.95 0.85
N MET A 170 31.08 17.00 1.76
CA MET A 170 32.21 17.07 2.70
C MET A 170 33.55 17.11 1.97
N LYS A 171 33.73 16.29 0.94
CA LYS A 171 34.98 16.24 0.17
C LYS A 171 35.24 17.52 -0.61
N VAL A 172 34.22 18.17 -1.16
CA VAL A 172 34.36 19.37 -2.01
C VAL A 172 34.44 20.63 -1.18
N PHE A 173 33.63 20.76 -0.15
CA PHE A 173 33.51 22.00 0.63
C PHE A 173 34.23 21.96 1.99
N GLY A 174 34.67 20.79 2.45
CA GLY A 174 35.36 20.63 3.74
C GLY A 174 34.46 20.77 4.97
N PHE A 175 33.11 20.85 4.80
CA PHE A 175 32.18 21.04 5.90
C PHE A 175 31.68 19.69 6.43
N LEU A 176 32.19 19.23 7.56
CA LEU A 176 31.82 17.96 8.20
C LEU A 176 30.35 17.90 8.65
N TRP A 177 29.72 19.04 8.93
CA TRP A 177 28.31 19.12 9.35
C TRP A 177 27.32 18.92 8.20
N LEU A 178 27.79 18.92 6.94
CA LEU A 178 26.91 18.83 5.77
C LEU A 178 26.23 17.45 5.65
N ASP A 179 26.95 16.38 5.93
CA ASP A 179 26.43 15.00 5.91
C ASP A 179 25.25 14.80 6.87
N PRO A 180 25.39 15.06 8.18
CA PRO A 180 24.25 14.89 9.09
C PRO A 180 23.07 15.82 8.77
N VAL A 181 23.29 17.02 8.26
CA VAL A 181 22.20 17.92 7.87
C VAL A 181 21.42 17.35 6.66
N ILE A 182 22.13 16.88 5.63
CA ILE A 182 21.49 16.24 4.47
C ILE A 182 20.74 14.98 4.90
N ALA A 183 21.34 14.16 5.77
CA ALA A 183 20.70 12.95 6.30
C ALA A 183 19.39 13.27 7.03
N ILE A 184 19.35 14.32 7.86
CA ILE A 184 18.12 14.76 8.54
C ILE A 184 17.06 15.23 7.55
N ILE A 185 17.44 16.01 6.53
CA ILE A 185 16.48 16.50 5.51
C ILE A 185 15.86 15.30 4.76
N VAL A 186 16.67 14.35 4.34
CA VAL A 186 16.20 13.14 3.66
C VAL A 186 15.30 12.32 4.57
N ALA A 187 15.71 12.12 5.83
CA ALA A 187 14.92 11.37 6.80
C ALA A 187 13.54 12.02 7.08
N LEU A 188 13.44 13.36 7.09
CA LEU A 188 12.15 14.05 7.23
C LEU A 188 11.23 13.83 6.03
N ILE A 189 11.79 13.76 4.80
CA ILE A 189 11.01 13.45 3.59
C ILE A 189 10.47 12.02 3.68
N ILE A 190 11.33 11.06 4.06
CA ILE A 190 10.98 9.64 4.23
C ILE A 190 9.94 9.48 5.35
N PHE A 191 10.13 10.13 6.49
CA PHE A 191 9.18 10.12 7.60
C PHE A 191 7.79 10.58 7.17
N ARG A 192 7.70 11.69 6.40
CA ARG A 192 6.43 12.19 5.86
C ARG A 192 5.74 11.16 4.96
N ALA A 193 6.50 10.50 4.07
CA ALA A 193 5.96 9.47 3.19
C ALA A 193 5.46 8.25 3.98
N GLY A 194 6.27 7.73 4.91
CA GLY A 194 5.91 6.63 5.79
C GLY A 194 4.71 6.95 6.68
N TYR A 195 4.65 8.15 7.27
CA TYR A 195 3.51 8.58 8.08
C TYR A 195 2.21 8.60 7.28
N LYS A 196 2.24 9.15 6.05
CA LYS A 196 1.07 9.11 5.16
C LYS A 196 0.62 7.67 4.92
N MET A 197 1.56 6.77 4.63
CA MET A 197 1.25 5.36 4.36
C MET A 197 0.69 4.64 5.60
N VAL A 198 1.17 4.97 6.82
CA VAL A 198 0.58 4.47 8.09
C VAL A 198 -0.89 4.90 8.20
N VAL A 199 -1.17 6.18 7.94
CA VAL A 199 -2.55 6.72 8.01
C VAL A 199 -3.44 6.05 6.96
N ASP A 200 -2.97 5.91 5.72
CA ASP A 200 -3.75 5.30 4.63
C ASP A 200 -4.03 3.81 4.93
N SER A 201 -3.05 3.05 5.41
CA SER A 201 -3.22 1.65 5.82
C SER A 201 -4.17 1.52 7.03
N ALA A 202 -4.06 2.41 8.02
CA ALA A 202 -4.95 2.42 9.18
C ALA A 202 -6.40 2.70 8.77
N ARG A 203 -6.62 3.64 7.84
CA ARG A 203 -7.96 3.94 7.29
C ARG A 203 -8.58 2.72 6.62
N GLU A 204 -7.84 2.01 5.77
CA GLU A 204 -8.35 0.82 5.09
C GLU A 204 -8.58 -0.34 6.06
N LEU A 205 -7.74 -0.52 7.08
CA LEU A 205 -7.95 -1.52 8.13
C LEU A 205 -9.19 -1.23 8.99
N THR A 206 -9.54 0.05 9.16
CA THR A 206 -10.71 0.50 9.93
C THR A 206 -11.95 0.74 9.09
N ASP A 207 -12.02 0.15 7.89
CA ASP A 207 -13.19 0.21 7.01
C ASP A 207 -13.59 1.64 6.59
N SER A 208 -12.62 2.51 6.30
CA SER A 208 -12.93 3.84 5.76
C SER A 208 -13.61 3.71 4.39
N SER A 209 -14.53 4.64 4.11
CA SER A 209 -15.23 4.72 2.84
C SER A 209 -14.28 4.95 1.65
N LEU A 210 -14.75 4.64 0.45
CA LEU A 210 -14.10 5.02 -0.79
C LEU A 210 -14.00 6.54 -0.93
N SER A 211 -13.36 7.02 -1.98
CA SER A 211 -13.29 8.46 -2.24
C SER A 211 -14.68 9.04 -2.51
N GLN A 212 -14.87 10.31 -2.15
CA GLN A 212 -16.15 11.01 -2.45
C GLN A 212 -16.45 11.02 -3.96
N GLU A 213 -15.43 11.03 -4.80
CA GLU A 213 -15.57 10.95 -6.24
C GLU A 213 -16.12 9.59 -6.69
N ASP A 214 -15.58 8.48 -6.15
CA ASP A 214 -16.07 7.13 -6.45
C ASP A 214 -17.50 6.93 -5.95
N GLU A 215 -17.82 7.39 -4.72
CA GLU A 215 -19.18 7.30 -4.19
C GLU A 215 -20.20 8.14 -4.98
N ALA A 216 -19.79 9.30 -5.50
CA ALA A 216 -20.64 10.11 -6.38
C ALA A 216 -20.93 9.38 -7.70
N ILE A 217 -19.92 8.78 -8.33
CA ILE A 217 -20.10 7.97 -9.54
C ILE A 217 -21.02 6.77 -9.29
N ILE A 218 -20.87 6.08 -8.16
CA ILE A 218 -21.75 5.00 -7.75
C ILE A 218 -23.20 5.50 -7.63
N GLY A 219 -23.40 6.64 -6.97
CA GLY A 219 -24.71 7.27 -6.84
C GLY A 219 -25.34 7.62 -8.19
N GLU A 220 -24.56 8.16 -9.13
CA GLU A 220 -25.02 8.45 -10.49
C GLU A 220 -25.45 7.18 -11.23
N ILE A 221 -24.67 6.10 -11.12
CA ILE A 221 -25.01 4.81 -11.73
C ILE A 221 -26.34 4.30 -11.16
N ILE A 222 -26.53 4.33 -9.85
CA ILE A 222 -27.76 3.89 -9.18
C ILE A 222 -28.94 4.73 -9.71
N LEU A 223 -28.83 6.06 -9.66
CA LEU A 223 -29.93 6.97 -10.05
C LEU A 223 -30.21 6.96 -11.56
N SER A 224 -29.33 6.41 -12.39
CA SER A 224 -29.56 6.31 -13.85
C SER A 224 -30.65 5.31 -14.24
N HIS A 225 -31.12 4.46 -13.34
CA HIS A 225 -32.09 3.42 -13.62
C HIS A 225 -33.53 3.91 -13.49
N LYS A 226 -34.35 3.57 -14.51
CA LYS A 226 -35.78 3.87 -14.50
C LYS A 226 -36.51 2.92 -13.55
N GLY A 227 -37.48 3.45 -12.80
CA GLY A 227 -38.25 2.66 -11.83
C GLY A 227 -37.74 2.77 -10.40
N LEU A 228 -36.55 3.31 -10.21
CA LEU A 228 -35.95 3.58 -8.91
C LEU A 228 -36.50 4.90 -8.35
N LYS A 229 -36.83 4.93 -7.06
CA LYS A 229 -37.30 6.14 -6.39
C LYS A 229 -36.19 6.90 -5.66
N GLY A 230 -35.13 6.20 -5.28
CA GLY A 230 -33.98 6.77 -4.60
C GLY A 230 -33.06 5.69 -4.00
N TYR A 231 -32.01 6.15 -3.35
CA TYR A 231 -31.17 5.28 -2.52
C TYR A 231 -30.74 5.99 -1.24
N HIS A 232 -30.37 5.22 -0.23
CA HIS A 232 -29.83 5.71 1.04
C HIS A 232 -28.95 4.65 1.70
N HIS A 233 -28.31 4.98 2.83
CA HIS A 233 -27.40 4.09 3.54
C HIS A 233 -26.31 3.47 2.64
N LEU A 234 -25.80 4.25 1.67
CA LEU A 234 -24.63 3.84 0.91
C LEU A 234 -23.45 3.71 1.86
N ARG A 235 -22.85 2.53 1.91
CA ARG A 235 -21.65 2.22 2.67
C ARG A 235 -20.66 1.52 1.75
N THR A 236 -19.43 1.98 1.78
CA THR A 236 -18.36 1.46 0.94
C THR A 236 -17.12 1.20 1.78
N ARG A 237 -16.30 0.25 1.39
CA ARG A 237 -14.99 0.00 1.99
C ARG A 237 -14.08 -0.76 1.04
N LYS A 238 -12.76 -0.75 1.32
CA LYS A 238 -11.78 -1.59 0.64
C LYS A 238 -11.35 -2.77 1.50
N SER A 239 -10.96 -3.85 0.84
CA SER A 239 -10.31 -5.02 1.42
C SER A 239 -9.18 -5.47 0.48
N GLY A 240 -8.00 -4.92 0.66
CA GLY A 240 -6.91 -5.04 -0.31
C GLY A 240 -7.29 -4.43 -1.66
N SER A 241 -7.25 -5.23 -2.73
CA SER A 241 -7.68 -4.79 -4.06
C SER A 241 -9.17 -4.91 -4.32
N ASP A 242 -9.92 -5.55 -3.41
CA ASP A 242 -11.36 -5.72 -3.55
C ASP A 242 -12.11 -4.57 -2.90
N ARG A 243 -13.31 -4.26 -3.42
CA ARG A 243 -14.20 -3.23 -2.90
C ARG A 243 -15.51 -3.85 -2.48
N LEU A 244 -16.06 -3.39 -1.36
CA LEU A 244 -17.34 -3.82 -0.85
C LEU A 244 -18.30 -2.63 -0.81
N LEU A 245 -19.57 -2.88 -1.13
CA LEU A 245 -20.62 -1.89 -1.19
C LEU A 245 -21.91 -2.47 -0.63
N ASP A 246 -22.50 -1.77 0.33
CA ASP A 246 -23.85 -2.00 0.80
C ASP A 246 -24.70 -0.77 0.51
N VAL A 247 -25.90 -0.94 -0.04
CA VAL A 247 -26.82 0.18 -0.33
C VAL A 247 -28.26 -0.24 -0.19
N HIS A 248 -29.10 0.66 0.33
CA HIS A 248 -30.56 0.52 0.29
C HIS A 248 -31.10 1.28 -0.91
N VAL A 249 -31.90 0.59 -1.70
CA VAL A 249 -32.50 1.14 -2.93
C VAL A 249 -34.02 1.07 -2.84
N THR A 250 -34.70 2.17 -3.13
CA THR A 250 -36.12 2.29 -2.93
C THR A 250 -36.90 2.15 -4.24
N PHE A 251 -37.93 1.33 -4.20
CA PHE A 251 -38.81 0.99 -5.32
C PHE A 251 -40.26 1.25 -5.01
N ASP A 252 -41.12 1.30 -6.06
CA ASP A 252 -42.56 1.33 -5.87
C ASP A 252 -43.03 0.04 -5.18
N LYS A 253 -43.91 0.18 -4.19
CA LYS A 253 -44.44 -0.95 -3.41
C LYS A 253 -45.16 -2.01 -4.26
N ASP A 254 -45.69 -1.61 -5.41
CA ASP A 254 -46.47 -2.46 -6.32
C ASP A 254 -45.60 -3.10 -7.43
N MET A 255 -44.29 -2.82 -7.44
CA MET A 255 -43.34 -3.40 -8.40
C MET A 255 -43.16 -4.90 -8.12
N HIS A 256 -43.17 -5.71 -9.18
CA HIS A 256 -42.94 -7.15 -9.04
C HIS A 256 -41.48 -7.44 -8.63
N LEU A 257 -41.30 -8.46 -7.76
CA LEU A 257 -39.98 -8.83 -7.25
C LEU A 257 -38.99 -9.17 -8.36
N GLU A 258 -39.45 -9.79 -9.45
CA GLU A 258 -38.62 -10.11 -10.62
C GLU A 258 -38.08 -8.82 -11.29
N GLU A 259 -38.89 -7.79 -11.40
CA GLU A 259 -38.49 -6.51 -11.98
C GLU A 259 -37.49 -5.79 -11.07
N VAL A 260 -37.72 -5.78 -9.75
CA VAL A 260 -36.79 -5.24 -8.76
C VAL A 260 -35.45 -5.95 -8.83
N HIS A 261 -35.47 -7.29 -8.89
CA HIS A 261 -34.24 -8.09 -8.99
C HIS A 261 -33.43 -7.76 -10.25
N ASN A 262 -34.10 -7.69 -11.43
CA ASN A 262 -33.45 -7.35 -12.68
C ASN A 262 -32.80 -5.96 -12.65
N ILE A 263 -33.41 -4.97 -11.98
CA ILE A 263 -32.83 -3.64 -11.81
C ILE A 263 -31.60 -3.72 -10.90
N CYS A 264 -31.66 -4.46 -9.78
CA CYS A 264 -30.53 -4.66 -8.89
C CYS A 264 -29.35 -5.30 -9.63
N ASP A 265 -29.56 -6.36 -10.40
CA ASP A 265 -28.52 -7.02 -11.19
C ASP A 265 -27.90 -6.08 -12.23
N ASP A 266 -28.69 -5.21 -12.87
CA ASP A 266 -28.17 -4.23 -13.85
C ASP A 266 -27.31 -3.15 -13.15
N ILE A 267 -27.71 -2.70 -11.96
CA ILE A 267 -26.91 -1.79 -11.12
C ILE A 267 -25.56 -2.44 -10.78
N GLU A 268 -25.60 -3.66 -10.25
CA GLU A 268 -24.38 -4.41 -9.91
C GLU A 268 -23.46 -4.59 -11.12
N CYS A 269 -24.02 -4.98 -12.26
CA CYS A 269 -23.27 -5.17 -13.49
C CYS A 269 -22.59 -3.87 -13.94
N LYS A 270 -23.29 -2.73 -13.90
CA LYS A 270 -22.73 -1.43 -14.28
C LYS A 270 -21.61 -0.98 -13.35
N ILE A 271 -21.79 -1.16 -12.01
CA ILE A 271 -20.75 -0.82 -11.04
C ILE A 271 -19.52 -1.71 -11.25
N ARG A 272 -19.70 -3.04 -11.41
CA ARG A 272 -18.60 -3.96 -11.68
C ARG A 272 -17.87 -3.65 -13.00
N ASN A 273 -18.59 -3.26 -14.03
CA ASN A 273 -17.99 -2.88 -15.32
C ASN A 273 -17.18 -1.58 -15.22
N ARG A 274 -17.58 -0.64 -14.34
CA ARG A 274 -16.91 0.65 -14.18
C ARG A 274 -15.65 0.55 -13.33
N PHE A 275 -15.68 -0.24 -12.25
CA PHE A 275 -14.64 -0.25 -11.22
C PHE A 275 -13.88 -1.58 -11.09
N GLY A 276 -14.36 -2.68 -11.66
CA GLY A 276 -13.78 -4.00 -11.49
C GLY A 276 -14.34 -4.76 -10.28
N GLY A 277 -13.49 -5.43 -9.54
CA GLY A 277 -13.85 -6.33 -8.43
C GLY A 277 -14.62 -5.62 -7.29
N PHE A 278 -15.94 -5.69 -7.36
CA PHE A 278 -16.85 -5.24 -6.30
C PHE A 278 -17.67 -6.41 -5.78
N ASP A 279 -17.74 -6.55 -4.48
CA ASP A 279 -18.76 -7.31 -3.78
C ASP A 279 -19.89 -6.34 -3.36
N ILE A 280 -21.10 -6.55 -3.91
CA ILE A 280 -22.19 -5.58 -3.82
C ILE A 280 -23.38 -6.25 -3.17
N THR A 281 -23.91 -5.62 -2.12
CA THR A 281 -25.17 -5.99 -1.47
C THR A 281 -26.17 -4.87 -1.64
N ILE A 282 -27.26 -5.13 -2.37
CA ILE A 282 -28.38 -4.20 -2.53
C ILE A 282 -29.54 -4.69 -1.66
N HIS A 283 -30.04 -3.81 -0.77
CA HIS A 283 -31.24 -4.05 -0.01
C HIS A 283 -32.40 -3.28 -0.64
N PRO A 284 -33.32 -3.95 -1.36
CA PRO A 284 -34.49 -3.28 -1.93
C PRO A 284 -35.53 -2.97 -0.88
N GLU A 285 -36.06 -1.73 -0.85
CA GLU A 285 -37.09 -1.29 0.08
C GLU A 285 -38.28 -0.71 -0.68
N PRO A 286 -39.55 -1.09 -0.31
CA PRO A 286 -40.72 -0.49 -0.88
C PRO A 286 -41.00 0.88 -0.29
N VAL A 287 -41.40 1.85 -1.13
CA VAL A 287 -41.91 3.15 -0.66
C VAL A 287 -43.42 3.31 -0.92
N ASP A 288 -44.07 4.12 -0.08
CA ASP A 288 -45.44 4.52 -0.26
C ASP A 288 -45.59 5.63 -1.31
N GLU A 289 -46.83 6.06 -1.56
CA GLU A 289 -47.15 7.13 -2.51
C GLU A 289 -46.53 8.48 -2.16
N ASN A 290 -46.14 8.68 -0.89
CA ASN A 290 -45.47 9.87 -0.41
C ASN A 290 -43.94 9.76 -0.46
N GLY A 291 -43.39 8.65 -0.95
CA GLY A 291 -41.94 8.39 -1.01
C GLY A 291 -41.33 7.96 0.34
N SER A 292 -42.15 7.63 1.34
CA SER A 292 -41.66 7.16 2.64
C SER A 292 -41.44 5.65 2.61
N VAL A 293 -40.30 5.19 3.12
CA VAL A 293 -40.03 3.75 3.23
C VAL A 293 -41.03 3.06 4.14
N ILE A 294 -41.70 2.03 3.63
CA ILE A 294 -42.69 1.25 4.38
C ILE A 294 -41.93 0.33 5.35
N LYS A 295 -41.71 0.83 6.58
CA LYS A 295 -41.15 0.01 7.66
C LYS A 295 -42.25 -0.77 8.36
N LYS A 296 -42.13 -2.11 8.41
CA LYS A 296 -42.86 -2.88 9.42
C LYS A 296 -42.27 -2.49 10.78
N ASN A 297 -43.17 -2.13 11.75
CA ASN A 297 -42.76 -1.87 13.12
C ASN A 297 -42.15 -3.17 13.71
N TYR A 298 -40.86 -3.37 13.49
CA TYR A 298 -40.10 -4.27 14.36
C TYR A 298 -39.93 -3.50 15.67
N VAL A 299 -40.40 -4.08 16.77
CA VAL A 299 -40.01 -3.68 18.11
C VAL A 299 -38.46 -3.57 18.07
N GLU A 300 -37.95 -2.37 18.29
CA GLU A 300 -36.53 -2.16 18.44
C GLU A 300 -36.04 -3.11 19.53
N ALA A 301 -35.40 -4.20 19.14
CA ALA A 301 -34.67 -5.03 20.08
C ALA A 301 -33.55 -4.15 20.61
N VAL A 302 -33.74 -3.68 21.81
CA VAL A 302 -32.86 -2.84 22.59
C VAL A 302 -31.42 -3.39 22.47
N ARG A 303 -30.52 -2.58 22.02
CA ARG A 303 -29.05 -2.80 22.15
C ARG A 303 -28.63 -2.70 23.60
#